data_03e4b86438e77480fc8135218401aea0
#
_entry.id   03e4b86438e77480fc8135218401aea0
#
_cell.length_a   1.000
_cell.length_b   1.000
_cell.length_c   1.000
_cell.angle_alpha   90.00
_cell.angle_beta   90.00
_cell.angle_gamma   90.00
#
_symmetry.space_group_name_H-M   'P 1'
#
loop_
_entity.id
_entity.type
_entity.pdbx_description
1 polymer ?
#
loop_
_entity_poly.entity_id
_entity_poly.type
_entity_poly.pdbx_seq_one_letter_code
_entity_poly.pdbx_strand_id
1 'polypeptide(L)'
;MKTLLSILFLFFATYGYSQSEKLFTVDRELSNSNINQIYQAKDGVIWIATDDGLNRYDGAKFSIYKHKEGNDSSLVDNNVRTLFEDSKGHFLVGTQRGLQLYNPATDLFKEIPIFYQTGENMSAHISTILERKNGDLLIGTSGHGVYSLKLEGTEPVIKEAQLPVPSFFI
;
A
#
# COMPACT_ATOMS: atom_id res chain seq x y z
N MET A 1 -31.66 8.25 -52.18
CA MET A 1 -31.08 7.22 -51.33
C MET A 1 -29.63 7.51 -50.89
N LYS A 2 -28.80 8.10 -51.73
CA LYS A 2 -27.36 8.39 -51.35
C LYS A 2 -27.19 9.52 -50.32
N THR A 3 -28.10 10.50 -50.29
CA THR A 3 -28.08 11.62 -49.33
C THR A 3 -28.52 11.24 -47.92
N LEU A 4 -29.40 10.28 -47.73
CA LEU A 4 -29.86 9.79 -46.42
C LEU A 4 -28.77 8.99 -45.70
N LEU A 5 -27.90 8.26 -46.43
CA LEU A 5 -26.80 7.48 -45.87
C LEU A 5 -25.69 8.38 -45.34
N SER A 6 -25.45 9.54 -45.94
CA SER A 6 -24.45 10.51 -45.52
C SER A 6 -24.84 11.22 -44.21
N ILE A 7 -26.12 11.45 -43.98
CA ILE A 7 -26.61 12.06 -42.74
C ILE A 7 -26.52 11.09 -41.54
N LEU A 8 -26.73 9.79 -41.80
CA LEU A 8 -26.60 8.76 -40.75
C LEU A 8 -25.15 8.58 -40.27
N PHE A 9 -24.18 8.78 -41.17
CA PHE A 9 -22.76 8.68 -40.82
C PHE A 9 -22.25 9.88 -39.98
N LEU A 10 -22.86 11.04 -40.16
CA LEU A 10 -22.54 12.25 -39.36
C LEU A 10 -23.06 12.17 -37.92
N PHE A 11 -24.12 11.42 -37.67
CA PHE A 11 -24.66 11.24 -36.31
C PHE A 11 -23.84 10.31 -35.41
N PHE A 12 -23.04 9.41 -35.98
CA PHE A 12 -22.15 8.51 -35.23
C PHE A 12 -20.80 9.14 -34.82
N ALA A 13 -20.44 10.28 -35.36
CA ALA A 13 -19.14 10.92 -35.12
C ALA A 13 -19.12 11.86 -33.86
N THR A 14 -20.23 12.00 -33.14
CA THR A 14 -20.33 12.95 -32.01
C THR A 14 -20.40 12.29 -30.64
N TYR A 15 -20.21 10.97 -30.53
CA TYR A 15 -19.95 10.37 -29.23
C TYR A 15 -18.47 10.57 -28.89
N GLY A 16 -18.10 11.81 -28.64
CA GLY A 16 -16.86 12.13 -27.96
C GLY A 16 -16.94 11.55 -26.55
N TYR A 17 -16.10 10.54 -26.25
CA TYR A 17 -15.89 10.10 -24.89
C TYR A 17 -15.26 11.26 -24.12
N SER A 18 -16.08 12.01 -23.40
CA SER A 18 -15.58 12.95 -22.40
C SER A 18 -15.03 12.12 -21.26
N GLN A 19 -13.72 11.89 -21.26
CA GLN A 19 -13.05 11.41 -20.08
C GLN A 19 -13.06 12.56 -19.07
N SER A 20 -13.87 12.42 -18.03
CA SER A 20 -13.84 13.34 -16.90
C SER A 20 -12.59 13.02 -16.08
N GLU A 21 -11.55 13.83 -16.22
CA GLU A 21 -10.40 13.76 -15.33
C GLU A 21 -10.85 14.20 -13.92
N LYS A 22 -10.72 13.30 -12.95
CA LYS A 22 -11.00 13.61 -11.55
C LYS A 22 -9.69 13.87 -10.82
N LEU A 23 -9.48 15.13 -10.44
CA LEU A 23 -8.33 15.52 -9.62
C LEU A 23 -8.69 15.38 -8.14
N PHE A 24 -7.92 14.56 -7.41
CA PHE A 24 -8.02 14.42 -5.96
C PHE A 24 -7.02 15.36 -5.28
N THR A 25 -7.48 16.17 -4.34
CA THR A 25 -6.67 17.16 -3.63
C THR A 25 -6.91 17.12 -2.13
N VAL A 26 -5.96 17.67 -1.36
CA VAL A 26 -6.04 17.74 0.12
C VAL A 26 -7.25 18.55 0.59
N ASP A 27 -7.62 19.59 -0.15
CA ASP A 27 -8.77 20.46 0.20
C ASP A 27 -10.11 19.73 0.13
N ARG A 28 -10.14 18.53 -0.46
CA ARG A 28 -11.39 17.79 -0.70
C ARG A 28 -11.35 16.35 -0.19
N GLU A 29 -10.28 15.61 -0.43
CA GLU A 29 -10.37 14.14 -0.36
C GLU A 29 -9.12 13.45 0.20
N LEU A 30 -7.93 14.05 0.09
CA LEU A 30 -6.68 13.43 0.52
C LEU A 30 -6.21 13.94 1.90
N SER A 31 -5.53 13.07 2.63
CA SER A 31 -4.96 13.41 3.93
C SER A 31 -3.75 14.34 3.85
N ASN A 32 -2.98 14.27 2.74
CA ASN A 32 -1.79 15.08 2.49
C ASN A 32 -1.47 15.13 0.99
N SER A 33 -0.79 16.20 0.54
CA SER A 33 -0.38 16.38 -0.87
C SER A 33 0.91 15.64 -1.25
N ASN A 34 1.74 15.25 -0.27
CA ASN A 34 2.96 14.47 -0.51
C ASN A 34 2.58 12.99 -0.61
N ILE A 35 2.55 12.49 -1.85
CA ILE A 35 2.20 11.11 -2.13
C ILE A 35 3.48 10.27 -2.19
N ASN A 36 3.55 9.23 -1.35
CA ASN A 36 4.67 8.30 -1.31
C ASN A 36 4.46 7.11 -2.25
N GLN A 37 3.22 6.59 -2.29
CA GLN A 37 2.85 5.49 -3.18
C GLN A 37 1.36 5.51 -3.50
N ILE A 38 1.01 5.10 -4.71
CA ILE A 38 -0.36 4.74 -5.10
C ILE A 38 -0.35 3.24 -5.41
N TYR A 39 -1.32 2.52 -4.85
CA TYR A 39 -1.45 1.08 -5.01
C TYR A 39 -2.90 0.70 -5.32
N GLN A 40 -3.11 -0.09 -6.37
CA GLN A 40 -4.40 -0.70 -6.62
C GLN A 40 -4.40 -2.13 -6.09
N ALA A 41 -5.24 -2.39 -5.09
CA ALA A 41 -5.41 -3.72 -4.53
C ALA A 41 -6.18 -4.64 -5.50
N LYS A 42 -6.09 -5.96 -5.29
CA LYS A 42 -6.71 -6.97 -6.17
C LYS A 42 -8.22 -6.85 -6.25
N ASP A 43 -8.86 -6.31 -5.22
CA ASP A 43 -10.30 -6.01 -5.17
C ASP A 43 -10.69 -4.73 -5.92
N GLY A 44 -9.71 -4.03 -6.52
CA GLY A 44 -9.90 -2.80 -7.29
C GLY A 44 -9.86 -1.51 -6.47
N VAL A 45 -9.78 -1.59 -5.14
CA VAL A 45 -9.63 -0.44 -4.24
C VAL A 45 -8.29 0.26 -4.49
N ILE A 46 -8.31 1.59 -4.55
CA ILE A 46 -7.11 2.40 -4.66
C ILE A 46 -6.68 2.86 -3.26
N TRP A 47 -5.42 2.59 -2.93
CA TRP A 47 -4.78 3.03 -1.71
C TRP A 47 -3.72 4.09 -2.02
N ILE A 48 -3.67 5.15 -1.23
CA ILE A 48 -2.73 6.26 -1.42
C ILE A 48 -2.01 6.52 -0.10
N ALA A 49 -0.72 6.18 -0.08
CA ALA A 49 0.20 6.43 1.02
C ALA A 49 0.71 7.87 0.95
N THR A 50 0.64 8.58 2.07
CA THR A 50 1.06 9.98 2.16
C THR A 50 1.96 10.23 3.37
N ASP A 51 2.54 11.43 3.48
CA ASP A 51 3.31 11.84 4.65
C ASP A 51 2.44 12.06 5.90
N ASP A 52 1.10 12.12 5.78
CA ASP A 52 0.19 12.35 6.91
C ASP A 52 -1.11 11.52 6.81
N GLY A 53 -0.96 10.22 6.62
CA GLY A 53 -2.05 9.25 6.63
C GLY A 53 -2.09 8.36 5.41
N LEU A 54 -2.97 7.36 5.50
CA LEU A 54 -3.31 6.43 4.44
C LEU A 54 -4.73 6.72 3.96
N ASN A 55 -4.89 6.82 2.65
CA ASN A 55 -6.20 7.05 2.03
C ASN A 55 -6.63 5.80 1.28
N ARG A 56 -7.90 5.43 1.42
CA ARG A 56 -8.56 4.36 0.72
C ARG A 56 -9.69 4.91 -0.13
N TYR A 57 -9.67 4.66 -1.43
CA TYR A 57 -10.71 5.06 -2.36
C TYR A 57 -11.39 3.84 -2.98
N ASP A 58 -12.69 3.70 -2.78
CA ASP A 58 -13.49 2.55 -3.23
C ASP A 58 -14.23 2.80 -4.57
N GLY A 59 -13.87 3.89 -5.26
CA GLY A 59 -14.53 4.32 -6.48
C GLY A 59 -15.61 5.39 -6.25
N ALA A 60 -16.12 5.53 -5.02
CA ALA A 60 -17.17 6.48 -4.66
C ALA A 60 -16.72 7.50 -3.61
N LYS A 61 -16.04 7.03 -2.54
CA LYS A 61 -15.64 7.87 -1.41
C LYS A 61 -14.22 7.55 -0.94
N PHE A 62 -13.64 8.53 -0.22
CA PHE A 62 -12.40 8.37 0.52
C PHE A 62 -12.65 8.00 1.99
N SER A 63 -11.84 7.07 2.50
CA SER A 63 -11.64 6.82 3.93
C SER A 63 -10.20 7.18 4.26
N ILE A 64 -9.99 7.96 5.31
CA ILE A 64 -8.67 8.41 5.76
C ILE A 64 -8.34 7.73 7.08
N TYR A 65 -7.19 7.06 7.11
CA TYR A 65 -6.64 6.41 8.30
C TYR A 65 -5.45 7.21 8.81
N LYS A 66 -5.43 7.43 10.12
CA LYS A 66 -4.36 8.13 10.83
C LYS A 66 -4.00 7.41 12.12
N HIS A 67 -2.80 7.70 12.61
CA HIS A 67 -2.40 7.31 13.96
C HIS A 67 -3.33 7.96 15.00
N LYS A 68 -3.73 7.16 15.98
CA LYS A 68 -4.53 7.63 17.14
C LYS A 68 -3.85 7.14 18.41
N GLU A 69 -3.41 8.08 19.23
CA GLU A 69 -2.76 7.77 20.50
C GLU A 69 -3.64 6.89 21.37
N GLY A 70 -3.04 5.83 21.96
CA GLY A 70 -3.77 4.85 22.78
C GLY A 70 -4.68 3.88 22.01
N ASN A 71 -4.59 3.85 20.67
CA ASN A 71 -5.33 2.90 19.85
C ASN A 71 -4.39 2.05 18.98
N ASP A 72 -4.05 0.87 19.49
CA ASP A 72 -3.13 -0.08 18.83
C ASP A 72 -3.68 -0.66 17.51
N SER A 73 -4.96 -0.43 17.22
CA SER A 73 -5.60 -0.84 15.97
C SER A 73 -5.65 0.26 14.91
N SER A 74 -5.11 1.44 15.21
CA SER A 74 -4.90 2.53 14.25
C SER A 74 -3.55 2.40 13.54
N LEU A 75 -3.22 3.33 12.63
CA LEU A 75 -1.87 3.39 12.07
C LEU A 75 -0.84 3.61 13.19
N VAL A 76 0.32 2.92 13.10
CA VAL A 76 1.43 3.11 14.05
C VAL A 76 2.12 4.45 13.83
N ASP A 77 2.03 5.00 12.61
CA ASP A 77 2.56 6.33 12.25
C ASP A 77 1.80 6.90 11.04
N ASN A 78 1.65 8.23 11.01
CA ASN A 78 0.98 8.90 9.89
C ASN A 78 1.82 8.91 8.60
N ASN A 79 3.13 8.82 8.71
CA ASN A 79 3.99 8.84 7.54
C ASN A 79 4.04 7.45 6.91
N VAL A 80 3.11 7.21 5.97
CA VAL A 80 2.98 5.93 5.26
C VAL A 80 3.91 5.93 4.05
N ARG A 81 4.81 4.96 3.96
CA ARG A 81 5.88 4.90 2.97
C ARG A 81 5.64 3.91 1.85
N THR A 82 5.16 2.72 2.19
CA THR A 82 5.01 1.64 1.20
C THR A 82 3.78 0.80 1.49
N LEU A 83 3.17 0.33 0.43
CA LEU A 83 1.98 -0.52 0.43
C LEU A 83 2.28 -1.76 -0.40
N PHE A 84 1.82 -2.90 0.07
CA PHE A 84 2.02 -4.16 -0.63
C PHE A 84 0.88 -5.14 -0.32
N GLU A 85 0.40 -5.83 -1.34
CA GLU A 85 -0.51 -6.97 -1.18
C GLU A 85 0.18 -8.23 -1.69
N ASP A 86 0.32 -9.23 -0.82
CA ASP A 86 0.96 -10.49 -1.16
C ASP A 86 0.07 -11.36 -2.07
N SER A 87 0.63 -12.48 -2.56
CA SER A 87 -0.11 -13.42 -3.42
C SER A 87 -1.35 -14.02 -2.76
N LYS A 88 -1.39 -14.06 -1.41
CA LYS A 88 -2.48 -14.59 -0.59
C LYS A 88 -3.54 -13.55 -0.22
N GLY A 89 -3.32 -12.26 -0.57
CA GLY A 89 -4.26 -11.16 -0.28
C GLY A 89 -4.02 -10.49 1.07
N HIS A 90 -2.87 -10.69 1.72
CA HIS A 90 -2.50 -9.93 2.89
C HIS A 90 -2.03 -8.54 2.48
N PHE A 91 -2.71 -7.50 2.97
CA PHE A 91 -2.37 -6.11 2.67
C PHE A 91 -1.49 -5.51 3.77
N LEU A 92 -0.24 -5.19 3.41
CA LEU A 92 0.77 -4.67 4.31
C LEU A 92 0.96 -3.16 4.12
N VAL A 93 1.13 -2.47 5.22
CA VAL A 93 1.34 -1.03 5.29
C VAL A 93 2.65 -0.75 6.02
N GLY A 94 3.64 -0.25 5.28
CA GLY A 94 4.93 0.18 5.83
C GLY A 94 4.92 1.67 6.11
N THR A 95 5.28 2.04 7.34
CA THR A 95 5.33 3.43 7.80
C THR A 95 6.75 3.83 8.20
N GLN A 96 6.93 5.08 8.62
CA GLN A 96 8.22 5.53 9.16
C GLN A 96 8.57 4.85 10.49
N ARG A 97 7.60 4.29 11.22
CA ARG A 97 7.82 3.71 12.55
C ARG A 97 7.53 2.23 12.68
N GLY A 98 7.01 1.57 11.64
CA GLY A 98 6.70 0.15 11.72
C GLY A 98 5.98 -0.41 10.51
N LEU A 99 5.76 -1.73 10.57
CA LEU A 99 5.02 -2.52 9.59
C LEU A 99 3.69 -2.96 10.19
N GLN A 100 2.62 -2.85 9.43
CA GLN A 100 1.29 -3.28 9.86
C GLN A 100 0.61 -4.15 8.80
N LEU A 101 -0.27 -5.03 9.27
CA LEU A 101 -1.21 -5.79 8.46
C LEU A 101 -2.59 -5.14 8.56
N TYR A 102 -3.20 -4.82 7.45
CA TYR A 102 -4.59 -4.35 7.40
C TYR A 102 -5.54 -5.53 7.34
N ASN A 103 -6.59 -5.49 8.16
CA ASN A 103 -7.66 -6.49 8.13
C ASN A 103 -8.94 -5.88 7.52
N PRO A 104 -9.32 -6.26 6.30
CA PRO A 104 -10.48 -5.69 5.62
C PRO A 104 -11.82 -6.05 6.28
N ALA A 105 -11.89 -7.15 7.05
CA ALA A 105 -13.13 -7.57 7.71
C ALA A 105 -13.47 -6.69 8.91
N THR A 106 -12.46 -6.13 9.59
CA THR A 106 -12.62 -5.28 10.78
C THR A 106 -12.32 -3.82 10.52
N ASP A 107 -11.72 -3.50 9.36
CA ASP A 107 -11.21 -2.17 9.00
C ASP A 107 -10.14 -1.63 9.97
N LEU A 108 -9.32 -2.54 10.51
CA LEU A 108 -8.31 -2.26 11.53
C LEU A 108 -6.91 -2.67 11.07
N PHE A 109 -5.89 -2.12 11.74
CA PHE A 109 -4.49 -2.44 11.53
C PHE A 109 -3.94 -3.23 12.72
N LYS A 110 -3.10 -4.22 12.44
CA LYS A 110 -2.34 -4.98 13.42
C LYS A 110 -0.86 -4.75 13.16
N GLU A 111 -0.11 -4.28 14.17
CA GLU A 111 1.33 -4.13 14.07
C GLU A 111 2.02 -5.49 13.93
N ILE A 112 3.01 -5.55 13.07
CA ILE A 112 3.93 -6.66 12.89
C ILE A 112 5.26 -6.24 13.53
N PRO A 113 5.57 -6.68 14.76
CA PRO A 113 6.76 -6.23 15.46
C PRO A 113 8.02 -6.76 14.77
N ILE A 114 9.00 -5.90 14.57
CA ILE A 114 10.34 -6.24 14.10
C ILE A 114 11.29 -6.10 15.29
N PHE A 115 12.13 -7.11 15.52
CA PHE A 115 13.02 -7.13 16.67
C PHE A 115 14.48 -7.02 16.23
N TYR A 116 15.28 -6.31 17.02
CA TYR A 116 16.73 -6.41 16.97
C TYR A 116 17.18 -7.82 17.36
N GLN A 117 18.41 -8.17 17.02
CA GLN A 117 19.04 -9.42 17.51
C GLN A 117 19.11 -9.49 19.04
N THR A 118 19.07 -8.35 19.72
CA THR A 118 18.97 -8.23 21.18
C THR A 118 17.63 -8.65 21.75
N GLY A 119 16.60 -8.83 20.90
CA GLY A 119 15.21 -9.12 21.29
C GLY A 119 14.36 -7.88 21.62
N GLU A 120 14.93 -6.68 21.49
CA GLU A 120 14.18 -5.44 21.67
C GLU A 120 13.34 -5.10 20.43
N ASN A 121 12.09 -4.61 20.63
CA ASN A 121 11.24 -4.16 19.55
C ASN A 121 11.87 -2.96 18.83
N MET A 122 11.86 -3.01 17.51
CA MET A 122 12.46 -1.99 16.66
C MET A 122 11.37 -1.11 16.05
N SER A 123 11.45 0.20 16.29
CA SER A 123 10.72 1.18 15.49
C SER A 123 11.46 1.37 14.16
N ALA A 124 11.08 0.60 13.14
CA ALA A 124 11.79 0.57 11.87
C ALA A 124 11.07 1.38 10.79
N HIS A 125 11.80 2.25 10.10
CA HIS A 125 11.32 2.88 8.87
C HIS A 125 11.27 1.83 7.75
N ILE A 126 10.07 1.46 7.34
CA ILE A 126 9.86 0.48 6.27
C ILE A 126 9.92 1.19 4.91
N SER A 127 10.92 0.84 4.12
CA SER A 127 11.18 1.51 2.83
C SER A 127 10.59 0.76 1.64
N THR A 128 10.55 -0.57 1.70
CA THR A 128 10.06 -1.41 0.60
C THR A 128 9.63 -2.79 1.08
N ILE A 129 8.73 -3.41 0.33
CA ILE A 129 8.25 -4.77 0.56
C ILE A 129 8.30 -5.51 -0.77
N LEU A 130 8.77 -6.76 -0.76
CA LEU A 130 8.86 -7.63 -1.93
C LEU A 130 8.44 -9.06 -1.56
N GLU A 131 7.62 -9.70 -2.36
CA GLU A 131 7.33 -11.13 -2.25
C GLU A 131 8.30 -11.95 -3.11
N ARG A 132 8.91 -12.96 -2.51
CA ARG A 132 9.76 -13.95 -3.20
C ARG A 132 8.88 -15.03 -3.85
N LYS A 133 9.44 -15.76 -4.80
CA LYS A 133 8.75 -16.87 -5.49
C LYS A 133 8.25 -17.99 -4.56
N ASN A 134 8.85 -18.13 -3.39
CA ASN A 134 8.45 -19.10 -2.37
C ASN A 134 7.35 -18.56 -1.41
N GLY A 135 6.88 -17.34 -1.62
CA GLY A 135 5.87 -16.68 -0.79
C GLY A 135 6.38 -15.98 0.46
N ASP A 136 7.70 -16.03 0.74
CA ASP A 136 8.29 -15.21 1.80
C ASP A 136 8.36 -13.75 1.39
N LEU A 137 8.10 -12.84 2.31
CA LEU A 137 8.22 -11.41 2.10
C LEU A 137 9.59 -10.92 2.56
N LEU A 138 10.20 -10.03 1.79
CA LEU A 138 11.38 -9.27 2.18
C LEU A 138 10.94 -7.86 2.54
N ILE A 139 11.32 -7.43 3.73
CA ILE A 139 11.01 -6.12 4.29
C ILE A 139 12.29 -5.31 4.33
N GLY A 140 12.42 -4.34 3.44
CA GLY A 140 13.54 -3.40 3.43
C GLY A 140 13.29 -2.28 4.43
N THR A 141 14.29 -2.01 5.25
CA THR A 141 14.25 -0.92 6.25
C THR A 141 15.29 0.14 5.94
N SER A 142 15.05 1.35 6.37
CA SER A 142 16.03 2.42 6.28
C SER A 142 16.97 2.36 7.49
N GLY A 143 18.20 1.91 7.26
CA GLY A 143 19.26 1.87 8.27
C GLY A 143 19.39 0.56 9.07
N HIS A 144 18.43 -0.41 8.93
CA HIS A 144 18.46 -1.65 9.69
C HIS A 144 18.49 -2.91 8.81
N GLY A 145 18.77 -2.75 7.50
CA GLY A 145 18.90 -3.89 6.58
C GLY A 145 17.57 -4.46 6.10
N VAL A 146 17.55 -5.77 5.84
CA VAL A 146 16.41 -6.48 5.26
C VAL A 146 15.98 -7.62 6.16
N TYR A 147 14.67 -7.72 6.39
CA TYR A 147 14.05 -8.78 7.18
C TYR A 147 13.23 -9.71 6.28
N SER A 148 13.18 -11.00 6.65
CA SER A 148 12.26 -11.95 6.04
C SER A 148 11.06 -12.12 6.94
N LEU A 149 9.88 -11.93 6.35
CA LEU A 149 8.59 -12.12 7.00
C LEU A 149 7.89 -13.31 6.33
N LYS A 150 7.40 -14.22 7.14
CA LYS A 150 6.51 -15.29 6.70
C LYS A 150 5.16 -15.11 7.39
N LEU A 151 4.11 -14.99 6.61
CA LEU A 151 2.73 -14.93 7.12
C LEU A 151 2.15 -16.34 7.07
N GLU A 152 1.99 -16.95 8.25
CA GLU A 152 1.35 -18.27 8.43
C GLU A 152 0.12 -18.13 9.32
N GLY A 153 -1.05 -18.33 8.75
CA GLY A 153 -2.30 -18.14 9.48
C GLY A 153 -2.50 -16.69 9.92
N THR A 154 -2.81 -16.49 11.20
CA THR A 154 -3.06 -15.15 11.77
C THR A 154 -1.84 -14.51 12.45
N GLU A 155 -0.72 -15.26 12.56
CA GLU A 155 0.47 -14.79 13.28
C GLU A 155 1.67 -14.65 12.34
N PRO A 156 2.29 -13.47 12.28
CA PRO A 156 3.48 -13.24 11.47
C PRO A 156 4.72 -13.82 12.16
N VAL A 157 5.59 -14.50 11.38
CA VAL A 157 6.91 -14.93 11.82
C VAL A 157 7.96 -14.09 11.10
N ILE A 158 8.65 -13.24 11.85
CA ILE A 158 9.72 -12.39 11.32
C ILE A 158 11.09 -12.99 11.67
N LYS A 159 11.96 -13.03 10.68
CA LYS A 159 13.38 -13.41 10.84
C LYS A 159 14.23 -12.41 10.08
N GLU A 160 15.41 -12.10 10.61
CA GLU A 160 16.42 -11.37 9.85
C GLU A 160 16.72 -12.13 8.55
N ALA A 161 16.63 -11.46 7.40
CA ALA A 161 16.89 -12.09 6.13
C ALA A 161 18.40 -12.22 5.94
N GLN A 162 18.90 -13.44 5.96
CA GLN A 162 20.22 -13.72 5.38
C GLN A 162 20.05 -13.68 3.86
N LEU A 163 20.34 -12.53 3.27
CA LEU A 163 20.42 -12.43 1.81
C LEU A 163 21.68 -13.19 1.37
N PRO A 164 21.60 -14.02 0.30
CA PRO A 164 22.80 -14.61 -0.27
C PRO A 164 23.70 -13.46 -0.74
N VAL A 165 24.85 -13.29 -0.10
CA VAL A 165 25.90 -12.40 -0.58
C VAL A 165 26.34 -12.97 -1.93
N PRO A 166 26.20 -12.24 -3.06
CA PRO A 166 26.77 -12.72 -4.31
C PRO A 166 28.27 -12.91 -4.10
N SER A 167 28.79 -14.08 -4.42
CA SER A 167 30.21 -14.45 -4.30
C SER A 167 31.13 -13.68 -5.27
N PHE A 168 30.75 -12.48 -5.67
CA PHE A 168 31.50 -11.62 -6.60
C PHE A 168 32.37 -10.55 -5.94
N PHE A 169 32.46 -10.53 -4.61
CA PHE A 169 33.39 -9.64 -3.88
C PHE A 169 34.45 -10.46 -3.15
N ILE A 170 35.30 -11.18 -3.92
CA ILE A 170 36.65 -11.60 -3.52
C ILE A 170 37.60 -11.21 -4.64
#